data_7187026c5b14a19fc8c5fcd582516aa8
#
_entry.id   7187026c5b14a19fc8c5fcd582516aa8
#
_cell.length_a   1.000
_cell.length_b   1.000
_cell.length_c   1.000
_cell.angle_alpha   90.00
_cell.angle_beta   90.00
_cell.angle_gamma   90.00
#
_symmetry.space_group_name_H-M   'P 1'
#
loop_
_entity.id
_entity.type
_entity.pdbx_description
1 polymer ?
#
loop_
_entity_poly.entity_id
_entity_poly.type
_entity_poly.pdbx_seq_one_letter_code
_entity_poly.pdbx_strand_id
1 'polypeptide(L)'
;YGMDMQKAEEKDVNTYPTPDELWEMTFGEADSINQDAGEWRDKFHKTPFETRSGTWQPRYYQENAISNALDAISKGQNRILLTLATGTGKTAIAFQIVWKLFHSKWNLRKDGQQLPRILFLADRNILADQAFNAFSAFEEDALVRIRPSEIRKKGKVPTNGSIFFTIFQTFMSGRDENGNP
;
A
#
# COMPACT_ATOMS: atom_id res chain seq x y z
N TYR A 1 12.88 7.45 -11.00
CA TYR A 1 14.22 7.26 -11.56
C TYR A 1 14.82 8.62 -11.86
N GLY A 2 15.60 9.16 -10.94
CA GLY A 2 16.47 10.28 -11.11
C GLY A 2 17.84 9.91 -10.58
N MET A 3 18.39 8.78 -11.03
CA MET A 3 19.83 8.63 -10.99
C MET A 3 20.39 9.59 -12.03
N ASP A 4 21.04 10.63 -11.55
CA ASP A 4 21.87 11.47 -12.40
C ASP A 4 23.05 10.62 -12.89
N MET A 5 22.86 9.97 -14.02
CA MET A 5 23.88 9.10 -14.62
C MET A 5 25.19 9.87 -14.91
N GLN A 6 25.20 11.19 -14.84
CA GLN A 6 26.39 12.02 -15.01
C GLN A 6 27.31 12.02 -13.78
N LYS A 7 26.88 11.48 -12.65
CA LYS A 7 27.68 11.37 -11.40
C LYS A 7 28.06 9.94 -11.02
N ALA A 8 27.73 8.95 -11.85
CA ALA A 8 28.14 7.58 -11.60
C ALA A 8 29.68 7.46 -11.80
N GLU A 9 30.42 7.34 -10.72
CA GLU A 9 31.83 6.98 -10.75
C GLU A 9 31.96 5.46 -10.76
N GLU A 10 32.63 4.93 -11.78
CA GLU A 10 33.03 3.52 -11.80
C GLU A 10 34.18 3.31 -10.81
N LYS A 11 34.01 2.37 -9.89
CA LYS A 11 35.04 1.92 -8.96
C LYS A 11 35.26 0.43 -9.07
N ASP A 12 36.52 0.03 -9.14
CA ASP A 12 36.86 -1.38 -8.98
C ASP A 12 36.54 -1.83 -7.55
N VAL A 13 35.75 -2.89 -7.42
CA VAL A 13 35.44 -3.50 -6.13
C VAL A 13 36.01 -4.91 -6.07
N ASN A 14 36.72 -5.24 -5.01
CA ASN A 14 37.32 -6.57 -4.83
C ASN A 14 36.26 -7.64 -4.50
N THR A 15 35.13 -7.22 -3.90
CA THR A 15 34.00 -8.07 -3.54
C THR A 15 32.70 -7.31 -3.79
N TYR A 16 31.63 -8.03 -4.13
CA TYR A 16 30.31 -7.43 -4.20
C TYR A 16 29.83 -7.08 -2.78
N PRO A 17 29.19 -5.90 -2.60
CA PRO A 17 28.60 -5.54 -1.32
C PRO A 17 27.55 -6.56 -0.87
N THR A 18 27.47 -6.78 0.42
CA THR A 18 26.39 -7.56 1.02
C THR A 18 25.03 -6.83 0.88
N PRO A 19 23.90 -7.52 1.02
CA PRO A 19 22.57 -6.88 1.02
C PRO A 19 22.45 -5.74 2.02
N ASP A 20 23.02 -5.89 3.22
CA ASP A 20 22.98 -4.87 4.28
C ASP A 20 23.84 -3.65 3.91
N GLU A 21 25.04 -3.85 3.33
CA GLU A 21 25.87 -2.76 2.83
C GLU A 21 25.20 -2.01 1.67
N LEU A 22 24.54 -2.74 0.75
CA LEU A 22 23.78 -2.10 -0.33
C LEU A 22 22.59 -1.29 0.21
N TRP A 23 21.94 -1.80 1.25
CA TRP A 23 20.87 -1.08 1.93
C TRP A 23 21.38 0.22 2.54
N GLU A 24 22.46 0.14 3.31
CA GLU A 24 23.08 1.31 3.96
C GLU A 24 23.57 2.35 2.92
N MET A 25 24.21 1.90 1.84
CA MET A 25 24.63 2.77 0.74
C MET A 25 23.45 3.47 0.04
N THR A 26 22.29 2.82 0.01
CA THR A 26 21.09 3.35 -0.68
C THR A 26 20.27 4.28 0.21
N PHE A 27 20.15 3.98 1.48
CA PHE A 27 19.20 4.61 2.39
C PHE A 27 19.84 5.25 3.62
N GLY A 28 21.06 4.86 4.00
CA GLY A 28 21.65 5.25 5.27
C GLY A 28 21.73 6.77 5.50
N GLU A 29 22.13 7.54 4.48
CA GLU A 29 22.14 9.00 4.59
C GLU A 29 20.70 9.57 4.74
N ALA A 30 19.77 9.08 3.95
CA ALA A 30 18.37 9.52 4.02
C ALA A 30 17.71 9.14 5.35
N ASP A 31 18.04 7.98 5.91
CA ASP A 31 17.53 7.49 7.18
C ASP A 31 18.14 8.24 8.36
N SER A 32 19.39 8.67 8.28
CA SER A 32 20.03 9.50 9.29
C SER A 32 19.37 10.89 9.40
N ILE A 33 18.85 11.41 8.29
CA ILE A 33 18.14 12.72 8.25
C ILE A 33 16.70 12.58 8.72
N ASN A 34 16.04 11.43 8.44
CA ASN A 34 14.66 11.17 8.79
C ASN A 34 14.50 9.76 9.40
N GLN A 35 14.87 9.63 10.67
CA GLN A 35 14.85 8.37 11.42
C GLN A 35 13.46 7.70 11.43
N ASP A 36 12.38 8.48 11.57
CA ASP A 36 11.02 7.96 11.55
C ASP A 36 10.70 7.28 10.21
N ALA A 37 11.11 7.88 9.09
CA ALA A 37 10.95 7.27 7.77
C ALA A 37 11.78 5.99 7.60
N GLY A 38 13.01 5.96 8.13
CA GLY A 38 13.87 4.80 8.13
C GLY A 38 13.27 3.64 8.92
N GLU A 39 12.81 3.89 10.15
CA GLU A 39 12.16 2.87 10.99
C GLU A 39 10.92 2.25 10.31
N TRP A 40 10.08 3.07 9.65
CA TRP A 40 8.92 2.56 8.93
C TRP A 40 9.29 1.79 7.68
N ARG A 41 10.30 2.24 6.92
CA ARG A 41 10.85 1.50 5.79
C ARG A 41 11.32 0.11 6.20
N ASP A 42 12.06 0.02 7.29
CA ASP A 42 12.53 -1.23 7.89
C ASP A 42 11.38 -2.16 8.28
N LYS A 43 10.35 -1.64 8.95
CA LYS A 43 9.16 -2.41 9.31
C LYS A 43 8.44 -2.96 8.07
N PHE A 44 8.31 -2.15 7.02
CA PHE A 44 7.72 -2.58 5.75
C PHE A 44 8.57 -3.67 5.08
N HIS A 45 9.89 -3.52 5.12
CA HIS A 45 10.79 -4.51 4.53
C HIS A 45 10.76 -5.84 5.27
N LYS A 46 10.77 -5.81 6.61
CA LYS A 46 10.67 -6.99 7.47
C LYS A 46 9.31 -7.72 7.36
N THR A 47 8.26 -7.03 6.93
CA THR A 47 6.96 -7.67 6.66
C THR A 47 7.06 -8.47 5.35
N PRO A 48 6.92 -9.81 5.37
CA PRO A 48 7.02 -10.61 4.15
C PRO A 48 5.86 -10.32 3.19
N PHE A 49 6.05 -10.61 1.91
CA PHE A 49 4.96 -10.66 0.95
C PHE A 49 4.00 -11.80 1.28
N GLU A 50 2.70 -11.58 1.04
CA GLU A 50 1.74 -12.67 1.04
C GLU A 50 1.89 -13.48 -0.25
N THR A 51 2.23 -14.74 -0.12
CA THR A 51 2.60 -15.62 -1.25
C THR A 51 1.51 -16.62 -1.63
N ARG A 52 0.33 -16.57 -1.02
CA ARG A 52 -0.73 -17.55 -1.22
C ARG A 52 -0.21 -18.99 -1.09
N SER A 53 0.41 -19.27 0.05
CA SER A 53 1.05 -20.57 0.32
C SER A 53 2.16 -20.94 -0.68
N GLY A 54 2.90 -19.95 -1.18
CA GLY A 54 4.04 -20.15 -2.07
C GLY A 54 3.70 -20.18 -3.56
N THR A 55 2.41 -20.02 -3.92
CA THR A 55 1.98 -20.04 -5.32
C THR A 55 2.15 -18.73 -6.06
N TRP A 56 2.36 -17.62 -5.33
CA TRP A 56 2.56 -16.31 -5.90
C TRP A 56 3.90 -15.72 -5.48
N GLN A 57 4.59 -15.14 -6.45
CA GLN A 57 5.81 -14.37 -6.22
C GLN A 57 5.73 -13.06 -7.01
N PRO A 58 6.20 -11.93 -6.44
CA PRO A 58 6.21 -10.68 -7.15
C PRO A 58 7.19 -10.74 -8.33
N ARG A 59 6.81 -10.17 -9.45
CA ARG A 59 7.76 -9.87 -10.53
C ARG A 59 8.56 -8.64 -10.14
N TYR A 60 9.80 -8.52 -10.65
CA TYR A 60 10.72 -7.43 -10.28
C TYR A 60 10.08 -6.02 -10.33
N TYR A 61 9.28 -5.73 -11.37
CA TYR A 61 8.63 -4.43 -11.50
C TYR A 61 7.48 -4.22 -10.48
N GLN A 62 6.84 -5.30 -10.02
CA GLN A 62 5.84 -5.25 -8.95
C GLN A 62 6.51 -4.96 -7.62
N GLU A 63 7.61 -5.63 -7.35
CA GLU A 63 8.41 -5.42 -6.15
C GLU A 63 8.94 -3.98 -6.10
N ASN A 64 9.49 -3.47 -7.20
CA ASN A 64 9.93 -2.07 -7.31
C ASN A 64 8.77 -1.08 -7.06
N ALA A 65 7.60 -1.34 -7.66
CA ALA A 65 6.44 -0.48 -7.46
C ALA A 65 5.96 -0.47 -6.00
N ILE A 66 5.94 -1.63 -5.35
CA ILE A 66 5.55 -1.78 -3.94
C ILE A 66 6.56 -1.07 -3.05
N SER A 67 7.87 -1.32 -3.23
CA SER A 67 8.93 -0.74 -2.41
C SER A 67 8.97 0.79 -2.54
N ASN A 68 8.87 1.32 -3.76
CA ASN A 68 8.84 2.77 -3.99
C ASN A 68 7.60 3.43 -3.38
N ALA A 69 6.43 2.77 -3.45
CA ALA A 69 5.22 3.29 -2.82
C ALA A 69 5.34 3.31 -1.29
N LEU A 70 5.87 2.26 -0.69
CA LEU A 70 6.06 2.17 0.76
C LEU A 70 7.13 3.13 1.26
N ASP A 71 8.20 3.34 0.50
CA ASP A 71 9.21 4.37 0.80
C ASP A 71 8.60 5.79 0.76
N ALA A 72 7.80 6.08 -0.25
CA ALA A 72 7.07 7.35 -0.32
C ALA A 72 6.11 7.54 0.88
N ILE A 73 5.42 6.48 1.31
CA ILE A 73 4.54 6.49 2.49
C ILE A 73 5.35 6.72 3.77
N SER A 74 6.50 6.06 3.93
CA SER A 74 7.37 6.25 5.11
C SER A 74 7.84 7.70 5.24
N LYS A 75 8.15 8.34 4.12
CA LYS A 75 8.53 9.76 4.02
C LYS A 75 7.34 10.73 4.20
N GLY A 76 6.12 10.22 4.41
CA GLY A 76 4.93 11.04 4.62
C GLY A 76 4.37 11.69 3.36
N GLN A 77 4.66 11.15 2.17
CA GLN A 77 4.06 11.66 0.94
C GLN A 77 2.56 11.38 0.91
N ASN A 78 1.77 12.42 0.67
CA ASN A 78 0.31 12.34 0.68
C ASN A 78 -0.30 11.85 -0.64
N ARG A 79 0.47 11.86 -1.72
CA ARG A 79 0.01 11.47 -3.06
C ARG A 79 1.08 10.67 -3.76
N ILE A 80 0.69 9.51 -4.28
CA ILE A 80 1.57 8.61 -5.02
C ILE A 80 0.83 8.19 -6.28
N LEU A 81 1.48 8.30 -7.43
CA LEU A 81 0.96 7.84 -8.71
C LEU A 81 1.79 6.65 -9.20
N LEU A 82 1.13 5.51 -9.39
CA LEU A 82 1.70 4.33 -10.02
C LEU A 82 1.08 4.15 -11.42
N THR A 83 1.89 4.33 -12.46
CA THR A 83 1.44 4.11 -13.85
C THR A 83 1.91 2.74 -14.32
N LEU A 84 0.95 1.87 -14.62
CA LEU A 84 1.18 0.49 -14.99
C LEU A 84 0.26 0.07 -16.14
N ALA A 85 0.78 -0.71 -17.08
CA ALA A 85 0.00 -1.24 -18.20
C ALA A 85 -1.12 -2.18 -17.72
N THR A 86 -2.09 -2.44 -18.58
CA THR A 86 -3.14 -3.44 -18.32
C THR A 86 -2.51 -4.83 -18.21
N GLY A 87 -3.01 -5.66 -17.29
CA GLY A 87 -2.50 -7.04 -17.08
C GLY A 87 -1.22 -7.15 -16.25
N THR A 88 -0.62 -6.05 -15.79
CA THR A 88 0.60 -6.06 -14.96
C THR A 88 0.37 -6.44 -13.48
N GLY A 89 -0.89 -6.72 -13.09
CA GLY A 89 -1.22 -7.10 -11.71
C GLY A 89 -1.38 -5.92 -10.75
N LYS A 90 -1.96 -4.79 -11.23
CA LYS A 90 -2.24 -3.61 -10.38
C LYS A 90 -2.93 -3.95 -9.05
N THR A 91 -3.93 -4.84 -9.09
CA THR A 91 -4.64 -5.29 -7.89
C THR A 91 -3.73 -6.06 -6.93
N ALA A 92 -2.81 -6.89 -7.46
CA ALA A 92 -1.83 -7.59 -6.63
C ALA A 92 -0.83 -6.62 -5.98
N ILE A 93 -0.38 -5.59 -6.71
CA ILE A 93 0.47 -4.54 -6.16
C ILE A 93 -0.27 -3.79 -5.03
N ALA A 94 -1.50 -3.35 -5.29
CA ALA A 94 -2.32 -2.69 -4.27
C ALA A 94 -2.55 -3.59 -3.04
N PHE A 95 -2.84 -4.87 -3.26
CA PHE A 95 -2.98 -5.86 -2.19
C PHE A 95 -1.70 -5.93 -1.34
N GLN A 96 -0.53 -6.06 -1.94
CA GLN A 96 0.73 -6.18 -1.21
C GLN A 96 1.11 -4.91 -0.44
N ILE A 97 0.82 -3.73 -1.00
CA ILE A 97 0.99 -2.46 -0.27
C ILE A 97 0.10 -2.47 0.98
N VAL A 98 -1.18 -2.80 0.83
CA VAL A 98 -2.13 -2.88 1.95
C VAL A 98 -1.71 -3.94 2.95
N TRP A 99 -1.24 -5.10 2.49
CA TRP A 99 -0.73 -6.19 3.33
C TRP A 99 0.41 -5.73 4.24
N LYS A 100 1.42 -5.07 3.66
CA LYS A 100 2.56 -4.57 4.42
C LYS A 100 2.17 -3.46 5.40
N LEU A 101 1.30 -2.53 5.01
CA LEU A 101 0.77 -1.49 5.91
C LEU A 101 -0.03 -2.08 7.07
N PHE A 102 -0.86 -3.09 6.80
CA PHE A 102 -1.71 -3.73 7.81
C PHE A 102 -0.87 -4.48 8.85
N HIS A 103 0.03 -5.35 8.41
CA HIS A 103 0.85 -6.18 9.31
C HIS A 103 1.94 -5.40 10.04
N SER A 104 2.44 -4.30 9.46
CA SER A 104 3.33 -3.38 10.17
C SER A 104 2.57 -2.45 11.14
N LYS A 105 1.23 -2.45 11.13
CA LYS A 105 0.36 -1.54 11.88
C LYS A 105 0.64 -0.06 11.59
N TRP A 106 1.01 0.24 10.33
CA TRP A 106 1.19 1.62 9.93
C TRP A 106 -0.16 2.34 9.87
N ASN A 107 -0.23 3.50 10.49
CA ASN A 107 -1.40 4.37 10.45
C ASN A 107 -0.96 5.84 10.38
N LEU A 108 -1.89 6.77 10.14
CA LEU A 108 -1.57 8.19 9.99
C LEU A 108 -0.99 8.83 11.26
N ARG A 109 -1.18 8.22 12.44
CA ARG A 109 -0.58 8.67 13.71
C ARG A 109 0.83 8.13 13.90
N LYS A 110 1.23 7.15 13.08
CA LYS A 110 2.51 6.45 13.16
C LYS A 110 2.80 5.82 14.54
N ASP A 111 1.75 5.47 15.30
CA ASP A 111 1.89 4.90 16.64
C ASP A 111 2.27 3.41 16.66
N GLY A 112 2.14 2.70 15.52
CA GLY A 112 2.46 1.28 15.41
C GLY A 112 1.56 0.34 16.23
N GLN A 113 0.47 0.85 16.79
CA GLN A 113 -0.41 0.09 17.67
C GLN A 113 -1.76 -0.25 17.02
N GLN A 114 -2.34 0.71 16.32
CA GLN A 114 -3.62 0.54 15.67
C GLN A 114 -3.48 0.12 14.23
N LEU A 115 -4.37 -0.75 13.77
CA LEU A 115 -4.46 -1.14 12.37
C LEU A 115 -4.80 0.08 11.49
N PRO A 116 -4.30 0.14 10.26
CA PRO A 116 -4.63 1.21 9.32
C PRO A 116 -6.10 1.15 8.92
N ARG A 117 -6.69 2.30 8.61
CA ARG A 117 -7.95 2.37 7.89
C ARG A 117 -7.67 2.69 6.42
N ILE A 118 -8.05 1.78 5.56
CA ILE A 118 -7.74 1.82 4.13
C ILE A 118 -9.04 1.82 3.35
N LEU A 119 -9.17 2.73 2.39
CA LEU A 119 -10.28 2.79 1.47
C LEU A 119 -9.82 2.43 0.06
N PHE A 120 -10.36 1.34 -0.48
CA PHE A 120 -10.17 0.93 -1.87
C PHE A 120 -11.32 1.44 -2.71
N LEU A 121 -11.03 2.35 -3.64
CA LEU A 121 -12.01 2.91 -4.57
C LEU A 121 -11.84 2.31 -5.96
N ALA A 122 -12.90 1.76 -6.52
CA ALA A 122 -12.97 1.32 -7.89
C ALA A 122 -13.98 2.16 -8.70
N ASP A 123 -13.87 2.15 -10.03
CA ASP A 123 -14.84 2.85 -10.86
C ASP A 123 -16.14 2.03 -11.07
N ARG A 124 -16.06 0.70 -11.00
CA ARG A 124 -17.19 -0.23 -11.22
C ARG A 124 -17.32 -1.26 -10.11
N ASN A 125 -18.55 -1.69 -9.85
CA ASN A 125 -18.86 -2.70 -8.85
C ASN A 125 -18.10 -4.00 -9.07
N ILE A 126 -18.00 -4.48 -10.32
CA ILE A 126 -17.30 -5.73 -10.64
C ILE A 126 -15.81 -5.66 -10.25
N LEU A 127 -15.16 -4.51 -10.41
CA LEU A 127 -13.77 -4.31 -10.02
C LEU A 127 -13.61 -4.24 -8.49
N ALA A 128 -14.57 -3.62 -7.81
CA ALA A 128 -14.58 -3.59 -6.36
C ALA A 128 -14.84 -4.97 -5.75
N ASP A 129 -15.69 -5.79 -6.36
CA ASP A 129 -15.95 -7.16 -5.92
C ASP A 129 -14.76 -8.08 -6.22
N GLN A 130 -14.11 -7.93 -7.37
CA GLN A 130 -12.86 -8.66 -7.70
C GLN A 130 -11.73 -8.29 -6.73
N ALA A 131 -11.58 -7.00 -6.40
CA ALA A 131 -10.59 -6.57 -5.42
C ALA A 131 -10.90 -7.12 -4.03
N PHE A 132 -12.15 -7.06 -3.57
CA PHE A 132 -12.59 -7.63 -2.30
C PHE A 132 -12.22 -9.12 -2.22
N ASN A 133 -12.54 -9.91 -3.25
CA ASN A 133 -12.19 -11.33 -3.30
C ASN A 133 -10.66 -11.57 -3.34
N ALA A 134 -9.90 -10.71 -4.01
CA ALA A 134 -8.44 -10.81 -4.07
C ALA A 134 -7.78 -10.57 -2.70
N PHE A 135 -8.49 -9.91 -1.77
CA PHE A 135 -8.04 -9.61 -0.41
C PHE A 135 -8.46 -10.70 0.62
N SER A 136 -8.90 -11.86 0.18
CA SER A 136 -9.35 -12.96 1.04
C SER A 136 -8.30 -13.53 2.00
N ALA A 137 -7.02 -13.16 1.86
CA ALA A 137 -5.96 -13.53 2.80
C ALA A 137 -6.01 -12.73 4.12
N PHE A 138 -6.74 -11.61 4.15
CA PHE A 138 -7.01 -10.88 5.40
C PHE A 138 -8.12 -11.55 6.20
N GLU A 139 -8.16 -11.29 7.50
CA GLU A 139 -9.25 -11.71 8.36
C GLU A 139 -10.58 -11.13 7.86
N GLU A 140 -11.65 -11.93 7.90
CA GLU A 140 -12.95 -11.58 7.32
C GLU A 140 -13.55 -10.32 7.96
N ASP A 141 -13.35 -10.10 9.25
CA ASP A 141 -13.80 -8.94 10.00
C ASP A 141 -13.00 -7.65 9.67
N ALA A 142 -11.80 -7.78 9.11
CA ALA A 142 -11.02 -6.64 8.63
C ALA A 142 -11.57 -6.05 7.33
N LEU A 143 -12.32 -6.84 6.52
CA LEU A 143 -12.79 -6.47 5.19
C LEU A 143 -14.24 -5.99 5.22
N VAL A 144 -14.51 -4.83 4.65
CA VAL A 144 -15.86 -4.27 4.56
C VAL A 144 -16.19 -3.86 3.13
N ARG A 145 -17.21 -4.49 2.55
CA ARG A 145 -17.75 -4.06 1.26
C ARG A 145 -18.90 -3.07 1.48
N ILE A 146 -18.67 -1.80 1.14
CA ILE A 146 -19.68 -0.75 1.26
C ILE A 146 -20.57 -0.77 0.02
N ARG A 147 -21.87 -0.99 0.23
CA ARG A 147 -22.90 -0.99 -0.84
C ARG A 147 -24.01 0.02 -0.50
N PRO A 148 -24.51 0.79 -1.49
CA PRO A 148 -25.58 1.77 -1.25
C PRO A 148 -26.86 1.16 -0.62
N SER A 149 -27.20 -0.07 -1.01
CA SER A 149 -28.34 -0.79 -0.48
C SER A 149 -28.22 -1.09 1.02
N GLU A 150 -27.01 -1.37 1.50
CA GLU A 150 -26.73 -1.63 2.90
C GLU A 150 -26.73 -0.35 3.73
N ILE A 151 -26.17 0.74 3.19
CA ILE A 151 -26.21 2.06 3.83
C ILE A 151 -27.65 2.51 4.02
N ARG A 152 -28.51 2.37 2.97
CA ARG A 152 -29.95 2.74 3.07
C ARG A 152 -30.69 1.91 4.10
N LYS A 153 -30.36 0.61 4.25
CA LYS A 153 -31.00 -0.26 5.26
C LYS A 153 -30.56 0.04 6.69
N LYS A 154 -29.26 0.32 6.88
CA LYS A 154 -28.66 0.50 8.21
C LYS A 154 -28.60 1.95 8.68
N GLY A 155 -28.85 2.92 7.78
CA GLY A 155 -28.76 4.36 8.04
C GLY A 155 -27.34 4.87 8.34
N LYS A 156 -26.32 4.00 8.24
CA LYS A 156 -24.93 4.36 8.53
C LYS A 156 -23.96 3.48 7.75
N VAL A 157 -22.76 4.04 7.50
CA VAL A 157 -21.66 3.29 6.93
C VAL A 157 -21.05 2.38 8.00
N PRO A 158 -20.71 1.13 7.70
CA PRO A 158 -19.99 0.26 8.63
C PRO A 158 -18.64 0.87 9.02
N THR A 159 -18.28 0.82 10.30
CA THR A 159 -17.02 1.41 10.81
C THR A 159 -16.12 0.41 11.51
N ASN A 160 -16.53 -0.84 11.59
CA ASN A 160 -15.89 -1.90 12.37
C ASN A 160 -14.75 -2.64 11.63
N GLY A 161 -14.49 -2.33 10.36
CA GLY A 161 -13.39 -2.94 9.62
C GLY A 161 -12.16 -2.03 9.51
N SER A 162 -11.14 -2.55 8.85
CA SER A 162 -9.89 -1.85 8.57
C SER A 162 -9.74 -1.52 7.08
N ILE A 163 -10.25 -2.36 6.19
CA ILE A 163 -10.13 -2.22 4.74
C ILE A 163 -11.53 -2.14 4.13
N PHE A 164 -11.84 -1.02 3.53
CA PHE A 164 -13.14 -0.71 2.99
C PHE A 164 -13.10 -0.68 1.47
N PHE A 165 -14.07 -1.33 0.83
CA PHE A 165 -14.19 -1.39 -0.63
C PHE A 165 -15.48 -0.71 -1.07
N THR A 166 -15.39 0.21 -2.02
CA THR A 166 -16.55 0.86 -2.61
C THR A 166 -16.26 1.33 -4.03
N ILE A 167 -17.28 1.86 -4.70
CA ILE A 167 -17.10 2.53 -5.98
C ILE A 167 -17.14 4.04 -5.78
N PHE A 168 -16.44 4.76 -6.67
CA PHE A 168 -16.37 6.21 -6.63
C PHE A 168 -17.75 6.87 -6.61
N GLN A 169 -18.68 6.38 -7.43
CA GLN A 169 -20.05 6.88 -7.47
C GLN A 169 -20.78 6.77 -6.13
N THR A 170 -20.62 5.65 -5.42
CA THR A 170 -21.21 5.48 -4.09
C THR A 170 -20.61 6.43 -3.06
N PHE A 171 -19.31 6.66 -3.14
CA PHE A 171 -18.60 7.56 -2.25
C PHE A 171 -19.04 9.02 -2.47
N MET A 172 -19.22 9.43 -3.73
CA MET A 172 -19.62 10.79 -4.08
C MET A 172 -21.13 11.06 -4.01
N SER A 173 -21.96 10.03 -3.94
CA SER A 173 -23.43 10.17 -3.87
C SER A 173 -23.99 10.34 -2.45
N GLY A 174 -23.13 10.32 -1.44
CA GLY A 174 -23.50 10.64 -0.05
C GLY A 174 -23.78 12.13 0.07
N ARG A 175 -25.07 12.52 -0.06
CA ARG A 175 -25.50 13.89 0.26
C ARG A 175 -25.96 13.91 1.71
N ASP A 176 -25.63 14.98 2.42
CA ASP A 176 -26.20 15.27 3.73
C ASP A 176 -27.71 15.61 3.62
N GLU A 177 -28.38 15.75 4.74
CA GLU A 177 -29.82 16.12 4.80
C GLU A 177 -30.10 17.48 4.13
N ASN A 178 -29.07 18.31 3.88
CA ASN A 178 -29.13 19.61 3.24
C ASN A 178 -28.72 19.55 1.74
N GLY A 179 -28.44 18.35 1.20
CA GLY A 179 -28.09 18.14 -0.21
C GLY A 179 -26.63 18.43 -0.58
N ASN A 180 -25.77 18.71 0.41
CA ASN A 180 -24.33 18.89 0.19
C ASN A 180 -23.62 17.53 0.06
N PRO A 181 -22.60 17.42 -0.86
CA PRO A 181 -21.83 16.19 -1.05
C PRO A 181 -20.96 15.85 0.16
#